data_5e4e7168c11dd9be5b378bc959aeacd4
#
_entry.id   5e4e7168c11dd9be5b378bc959aeacd4
#
_cell.length_a   1.000
_cell.length_b   1.000
_cell.length_c   1.000
_cell.angle_alpha   90.00
_cell.angle_beta   90.00
_cell.angle_gamma   90.00
#
_symmetry.space_group_name_H-M   'P 1'
#
loop_
_entity.id
_entity.type
_entity.pdbx_description
1 polymer ?
#
loop_
_entity_poly.entity_id
_entity_poly.type
_entity_poly.pdbx_seq_one_letter_code
_entity_poly.pdbx_strand_id
1 'polypeptide(L)'
;LGDASLGMGRDYYQKEDVKNTEALAEYQKYVASMLKELGYKNADAAAKGVVDYEKSIAKHLLTNEQSRDNTLQYNPKTIAELSALVKNINLPEYLKKVGVNTDKVIIGELGYYKNFDQLVNANNLPVIKDYLKFHMINGGASYLSQKLGDTKFAFYGKFLNGQQEQRALDKRAFEVIDGT
;
A
#
# COMPACT_ATOMS: atom_id res chain seq x y z
N LEU A 1 -14.58 1.82 5.36
CA LEU A 1 -13.24 2.43 5.28
C LEU A 1 -12.19 1.33 5.41
N GLY A 2 -11.30 1.23 4.42
CA GLY A 2 -10.16 0.31 4.41
C GLY A 2 -8.92 0.90 5.04
N ASP A 3 -7.80 0.19 4.87
CA ASP A 3 -6.45 0.56 5.31
C ASP A 3 -5.65 1.24 4.19
N ALA A 4 -4.44 1.65 4.52
CA ALA A 4 -3.46 2.10 3.54
C ALA A 4 -2.87 0.89 2.79
N SER A 5 -2.55 1.09 1.51
CA SER A 5 -2.00 0.03 0.66
C SER A 5 -0.61 -0.41 1.12
N LEU A 6 -0.35 -1.71 1.11
CA LEU A 6 0.98 -2.29 1.21
C LEU A 6 1.45 -2.77 -0.16
N GLY A 7 2.74 -2.72 -0.41
CA GLY A 7 3.29 -3.21 -1.68
C GLY A 7 3.34 -4.73 -1.79
N MET A 8 3.31 -5.43 -0.67
CA MET A 8 3.21 -6.89 -0.59
C MET A 8 2.10 -7.32 0.38
N GLY A 9 1.80 -8.61 0.42
CA GLY A 9 0.88 -9.16 1.43
C GLY A 9 1.36 -8.88 2.85
N ARG A 10 0.41 -8.65 3.77
CA ARG A 10 0.70 -8.26 5.16
C ARG A 10 1.64 -9.22 5.91
N ASP A 11 1.59 -10.51 5.60
CA ASP A 11 2.45 -11.52 6.23
C ASP A 11 3.94 -11.24 6.03
N TYR A 12 4.34 -10.67 4.88
CA TYR A 12 5.74 -10.29 4.64
C TYR A 12 6.26 -9.25 5.63
N TYR A 13 5.38 -8.42 6.18
CA TYR A 13 5.73 -7.36 7.12
C TYR A 13 5.54 -7.79 8.58
N GLN A 14 4.61 -8.73 8.86
CA GLN A 14 4.19 -9.12 10.21
C GLN A 14 4.93 -10.34 10.75
N LYS A 15 5.48 -11.21 9.86
CA LYS A 15 6.17 -12.45 10.26
C LYS A 15 7.67 -12.30 10.06
N GLU A 16 8.41 -12.45 11.15
CA GLU A 16 9.88 -12.40 11.15
C GLU A 16 10.45 -13.78 10.87
N ASP A 17 10.59 -14.16 9.60
CA ASP A 17 11.30 -15.33 9.15
C ASP A 17 12.29 -14.99 8.03
N VAL A 18 13.19 -15.93 7.69
CA VAL A 18 14.24 -15.72 6.68
C VAL A 18 13.65 -15.36 5.33
N LYS A 19 12.61 -16.08 4.90
CA LYS A 19 11.97 -15.88 3.60
C LYS A 19 11.33 -14.49 3.48
N ASN A 20 10.63 -14.05 4.52
CA ASN A 20 10.00 -12.72 4.53
C ASN A 20 11.05 -11.62 4.60
N THR A 21 12.13 -11.82 5.35
CA THR A 21 13.25 -10.87 5.42
C THR A 21 13.93 -10.70 4.05
N GLU A 22 14.19 -11.80 3.34
CA GLU A 22 14.74 -11.77 1.98
C GLU A 22 13.78 -11.09 1.00
N ALA A 23 12.49 -11.43 1.07
CA ALA A 23 11.47 -10.81 0.22
C ALA A 23 11.37 -9.29 0.45
N LEU A 24 11.45 -8.83 1.69
CA LEU A 24 11.46 -7.40 2.01
C LEU A 24 12.72 -6.69 1.52
N ALA A 25 13.88 -7.36 1.57
CA ALA A 25 15.11 -6.81 1.03
C ALA A 25 15.06 -6.64 -0.50
N GLU A 26 14.54 -7.63 -1.22
CA GLU A 26 14.33 -7.54 -2.67
C GLU A 26 13.24 -6.51 -3.02
N TYR A 27 12.17 -6.44 -2.22
CA TYR A 27 11.16 -5.40 -2.36
C TYR A 27 11.75 -4.00 -2.22
N GLN A 28 12.62 -3.77 -1.23
CA GLN A 28 13.28 -2.47 -1.07
C GLN A 28 14.13 -2.09 -2.30
N LYS A 29 14.84 -3.06 -2.92
CA LYS A 29 15.58 -2.83 -4.17
C LYS A 29 14.63 -2.48 -5.32
N TYR A 30 13.49 -3.16 -5.40
CA TYR A 30 12.45 -2.87 -6.37
C TYR A 30 11.90 -1.44 -6.20
N VAL A 31 11.53 -1.05 -4.98
CA VAL A 31 11.07 0.32 -4.66
C VAL A 31 12.11 1.36 -5.08
N ALA A 32 13.40 1.11 -4.76
CA ALA A 32 14.49 1.99 -5.16
C ALA A 32 14.60 2.13 -6.68
N SER A 33 14.45 1.03 -7.42
CA SER A 33 14.48 1.04 -8.89
C SER A 33 13.34 1.88 -9.46
N MET A 34 12.12 1.75 -8.92
CA MET A 34 10.97 2.54 -9.34
C MET A 34 11.14 4.03 -9.03
N LEU A 35 11.68 4.37 -7.86
CA LEU A 35 11.95 5.77 -7.49
C LEU A 35 13.08 6.39 -8.32
N LYS A 36 14.08 5.61 -8.75
CA LYS A 36 15.13 6.06 -9.69
C LYS A 36 14.53 6.49 -11.02
N GLU A 37 13.52 5.78 -11.53
CA GLU A 37 12.81 6.15 -12.76
C GLU A 37 12.03 7.48 -12.61
N LEU A 38 11.64 7.84 -11.38
CA LEU A 38 11.07 9.15 -11.05
C LEU A 38 12.12 10.25 -10.85
N GLY A 39 13.41 9.97 -11.05
CA GLY A 39 14.49 10.92 -10.91
C GLY A 39 14.99 11.15 -9.48
N TYR A 40 14.69 10.26 -8.55
CA TYR A 40 15.20 10.35 -7.18
C TYR A 40 16.72 10.13 -7.14
N LYS A 41 17.45 11.13 -6.64
CA LYS A 41 18.91 11.03 -6.45
C LYS A 41 19.26 10.09 -5.29
N ASN A 42 18.46 10.07 -4.23
CA ASN A 42 18.65 9.25 -3.02
C ASN A 42 17.58 8.12 -2.96
N ALA A 43 17.37 7.42 -4.08
CA ALA A 43 16.31 6.42 -4.19
C ALA A 43 16.42 5.28 -3.17
N ASP A 44 17.64 4.84 -2.84
CA ASP A 44 17.86 3.75 -1.88
C ASP A 44 17.42 4.16 -0.45
N ALA A 45 17.73 5.39 -0.04
CA ALA A 45 17.27 5.91 1.25
C ALA A 45 15.76 6.13 1.28
N ALA A 46 15.17 6.67 0.21
CA ALA A 46 13.73 6.85 0.07
C ALA A 46 13.01 5.50 0.08
N ALA A 47 13.52 4.49 -0.62
CA ALA A 47 12.98 3.14 -0.63
C ALA A 47 12.97 2.49 0.75
N LYS A 48 14.08 2.63 1.50
CA LYS A 48 14.12 2.18 2.90
C LYS A 48 13.02 2.86 3.72
N GLY A 49 12.86 4.17 3.58
CA GLY A 49 11.82 4.93 4.27
C GLY A 49 10.42 4.41 3.94
N VAL A 50 10.13 4.15 2.65
CA VAL A 50 8.84 3.59 2.20
C VAL A 50 8.58 2.22 2.82
N VAL A 51 9.56 1.31 2.79
CA VAL A 51 9.41 -0.04 3.38
C VAL A 51 9.22 0.02 4.90
N ASP A 52 9.97 0.87 5.60
CA ASP A 52 9.82 1.05 7.04
C ASP A 52 8.46 1.67 7.39
N TYR A 53 7.94 2.59 6.56
CA TYR A 53 6.61 3.16 6.74
C TYR A 53 5.51 2.11 6.52
N GLU A 54 5.63 1.27 5.49
CA GLU A 54 4.71 0.14 5.26
C GLU A 54 4.74 -0.88 6.41
N LYS A 55 5.92 -1.17 6.98
CA LYS A 55 6.03 -1.99 8.21
C LYS A 55 5.28 -1.35 9.37
N SER A 56 5.38 -0.04 9.53
CA SER A 56 4.66 0.68 10.59
C SER A 56 3.14 0.61 10.41
N ILE A 57 2.65 0.65 9.17
CA ILE A 57 1.23 0.43 8.84
C ILE A 57 0.84 -1.01 9.16
N ALA A 58 1.56 -1.98 8.63
CA ALA A 58 1.25 -3.41 8.75
C ALA A 58 1.18 -3.89 10.20
N LYS A 59 1.95 -3.28 11.11
CA LYS A 59 1.92 -3.55 12.56
C LYS A 59 0.54 -3.33 13.19
N HIS A 60 -0.29 -2.48 12.59
CA HIS A 60 -1.61 -2.11 13.10
C HIS A 60 -2.75 -2.77 12.33
N LEU A 61 -2.44 -3.58 11.32
CA LEU A 61 -3.44 -4.35 10.56
C LEU A 61 -3.72 -5.70 11.23
N LEU A 62 -4.90 -6.24 10.98
CA LEU A 62 -5.23 -7.63 11.32
C LEU A 62 -4.25 -8.58 10.63
N THR A 63 -3.95 -9.73 11.24
CA THR A 63 -3.23 -10.81 10.56
C THR A 63 -4.10 -11.44 9.47
N ASN A 64 -3.51 -12.23 8.57
CA ASN A 64 -4.28 -12.95 7.55
C ASN A 64 -5.29 -13.94 8.18
N GLU A 65 -4.97 -14.52 9.33
CA GLU A 65 -5.88 -15.37 10.08
C GLU A 65 -7.05 -14.56 10.65
N GLN A 66 -6.75 -13.43 11.31
CA GLN A 66 -7.76 -12.53 11.89
C GLN A 66 -8.66 -11.91 10.84
N SER A 67 -8.12 -11.59 9.65
CA SER A 67 -8.90 -11.00 8.56
C SER A 67 -9.95 -11.93 7.94
N ARG A 68 -9.96 -13.22 8.30
CA ARG A 68 -11.02 -14.18 7.93
C ARG A 68 -12.23 -14.10 8.85
N ASP A 69 -12.07 -13.48 10.02
CA ASP A 69 -13.18 -13.25 10.95
C ASP A 69 -13.86 -11.91 10.62
N ASN A 70 -15.01 -11.99 9.99
CA ASN A 70 -15.80 -10.83 9.62
C ASN A 70 -16.22 -9.98 10.83
N THR A 71 -16.27 -10.55 12.04
CA THR A 71 -16.62 -9.80 13.25
C THR A 71 -15.54 -8.79 13.62
N LEU A 72 -14.27 -9.10 13.34
CA LEU A 72 -13.14 -8.19 13.56
C LEU A 72 -13.10 -7.04 12.54
N GLN A 73 -13.68 -7.26 11.35
CA GLN A 73 -13.76 -6.24 10.29
C GLN A 73 -15.03 -5.40 10.35
N TYR A 74 -16.01 -5.78 11.14
CA TYR A 74 -17.26 -5.05 11.26
C TYR A 74 -17.24 -4.10 12.47
N ASN A 75 -16.68 -2.91 12.27
CA ASN A 75 -16.57 -1.89 13.31
C ASN A 75 -17.37 -0.64 12.90
N PRO A 76 -18.70 -0.62 13.12
CA PRO A 76 -19.53 0.55 12.82
C PRO A 76 -19.13 1.72 13.73
N LYS A 77 -18.98 2.89 13.14
CA LYS A 77 -18.67 4.16 13.80
C LYS A 77 -19.55 5.27 13.25
N THR A 78 -20.02 6.14 14.12
CA THR A 78 -20.59 7.41 13.71
C THR A 78 -19.49 8.34 13.18
N ILE A 79 -19.89 9.38 12.44
CA ILE A 79 -18.93 10.40 11.95
C ILE A 79 -18.25 11.12 13.12
N ALA A 80 -18.93 11.32 14.25
CA ALA A 80 -18.32 11.88 15.45
C ALA A 80 -17.25 10.96 16.07
N GLU A 81 -17.52 9.66 16.16
CA GLU A 81 -16.54 8.67 16.63
C GLU A 81 -15.34 8.56 15.68
N LEU A 82 -15.56 8.61 14.35
CA LEU A 82 -14.48 8.66 13.36
C LEU A 82 -13.57 9.89 13.57
N SER A 83 -14.17 11.06 13.79
CA SER A 83 -13.43 12.30 14.08
C SER A 83 -12.64 12.23 15.39
N ALA A 84 -13.13 11.49 16.37
CA ALA A 84 -12.41 11.26 17.63
C ALA A 84 -11.21 10.32 17.48
N LEU A 85 -11.29 9.37 16.54
CA LEU A 85 -10.19 8.44 16.22
C LEU A 85 -9.09 9.11 15.39
N VAL A 86 -9.45 9.97 14.43
CA VAL A 86 -8.54 10.60 13.47
C VAL A 86 -8.64 12.11 13.60
N LYS A 87 -7.59 12.72 14.14
CA LYS A 87 -7.53 14.16 14.44
C LYS A 87 -6.66 14.95 13.46
N ASN A 88 -5.63 14.32 12.93
CA ASN A 88 -4.66 14.98 12.05
C ASN A 88 -5.21 15.26 10.64
N ILE A 89 -6.30 14.61 10.24
CA ILE A 89 -6.99 14.83 8.97
C ILE A 89 -8.49 14.94 9.23
N ASN A 90 -9.14 15.90 8.57
CA ASN A 90 -10.60 16.01 8.61
C ASN A 90 -11.25 15.00 7.66
N LEU A 91 -11.32 13.73 8.09
CA LEU A 91 -11.94 12.66 7.30
C LEU A 91 -13.41 12.92 6.94
N PRO A 92 -14.26 13.47 7.83
CA PRO A 92 -15.65 13.81 7.48
C PRO A 92 -15.74 14.81 6.32
N GLU A 93 -14.90 15.82 6.29
CA GLU A 93 -14.85 16.76 5.17
C GLU A 93 -14.37 16.09 3.88
N TYR A 94 -13.34 15.24 3.98
CA TYR A 94 -12.87 14.43 2.84
C TYR A 94 -13.98 13.56 2.28
N LEU A 95 -14.72 12.82 3.11
CA LEU A 95 -15.82 11.97 2.68
C LEU A 95 -16.88 12.78 1.90
N LYS A 96 -17.25 13.97 2.41
CA LYS A 96 -18.18 14.87 1.71
C LYS A 96 -17.63 15.33 0.36
N LYS A 97 -16.34 15.68 0.27
CA LYS A 97 -15.69 16.12 -0.99
C LYS A 97 -15.68 15.02 -2.06
N VAL A 98 -15.59 13.75 -1.66
CA VAL A 98 -15.66 12.60 -2.59
C VAL A 98 -17.09 12.08 -2.79
N GLY A 99 -18.11 12.84 -2.34
CA GLY A 99 -19.51 12.52 -2.57
C GLY A 99 -20.15 11.52 -1.60
N VAL A 100 -19.44 11.14 -0.52
CA VAL A 100 -19.95 10.23 0.50
C VAL A 100 -20.67 11.01 1.59
N ASN A 101 -22.00 10.98 1.57
CA ASN A 101 -22.87 11.59 2.59
C ASN A 101 -23.48 10.47 3.44
N THR A 102 -22.99 10.31 4.66
CA THR A 102 -23.43 9.25 5.58
C THR A 102 -23.24 9.68 7.04
N ASP A 103 -24.08 9.15 7.91
CA ASP A 103 -23.96 9.35 9.36
C ASP A 103 -23.06 8.31 10.04
N LYS A 104 -22.81 7.20 9.35
CA LYS A 104 -22.03 6.06 9.88
C LYS A 104 -21.11 5.49 8.82
N VAL A 105 -20.00 4.95 9.27
CA VAL A 105 -19.02 4.21 8.47
C VAL A 105 -18.73 2.87 9.12
N ILE A 106 -18.34 1.88 8.32
CA ILE A 106 -17.77 0.62 8.82
C ILE A 106 -16.26 0.70 8.62
N ILE A 107 -15.50 0.45 9.68
CA ILE A 107 -14.03 0.40 9.64
C ILE A 107 -13.61 -1.06 9.61
N GLY A 108 -12.92 -1.48 8.54
CA GLY A 108 -12.39 -2.84 8.41
C GLY A 108 -11.16 -3.09 9.27
N GLU A 109 -10.26 -2.12 9.33
CA GLU A 109 -8.97 -2.20 10.06
C GLU A 109 -8.96 -1.21 11.22
N LEU A 110 -9.67 -1.55 12.32
CA LEU A 110 -9.81 -0.65 13.46
C LEU A 110 -8.46 -0.31 14.12
N GLY A 111 -7.52 -1.25 14.13
CA GLY A 111 -6.16 -1.03 14.65
C GLY A 111 -5.44 0.09 13.91
N TYR A 112 -5.53 0.12 12.58
CA TYR A 112 -4.98 1.18 11.74
C TYR A 112 -5.56 2.55 12.11
N TYR A 113 -6.89 2.68 12.22
CA TYR A 113 -7.53 3.96 12.54
C TYR A 113 -7.25 4.44 13.97
N LYS A 114 -7.10 3.54 14.95
CA LYS A 114 -6.69 3.90 16.32
C LYS A 114 -5.28 4.47 16.39
N ASN A 115 -4.41 4.11 15.44
CA ASN A 115 -3.02 4.56 15.36
C ASN A 115 -2.77 5.54 14.20
N PHE A 116 -3.85 6.01 13.54
CA PHE A 116 -3.76 6.84 12.35
C PHE A 116 -2.91 8.10 12.57
N ASP A 117 -3.13 8.81 13.66
CA ASP A 117 -2.41 10.06 13.96
C ASP A 117 -0.91 9.85 14.24
N GLN A 118 -0.51 8.63 14.66
CA GLN A 118 0.91 8.27 14.78
C GLN A 118 1.54 7.99 13.40
N LEU A 119 0.78 7.43 12.49
CA LEU A 119 1.22 7.13 11.13
C LEU A 119 1.19 8.39 10.26
N VAL A 120 0.14 9.19 10.36
CA VAL A 120 -0.10 10.36 9.52
C VAL A 120 0.03 11.64 10.34
N ASN A 121 1.20 12.25 10.27
CA ASN A 121 1.54 13.50 10.97
C ASN A 121 2.60 14.29 10.21
N ALA A 122 2.90 15.49 10.65
CA ALA A 122 3.87 16.37 9.99
C ALA A 122 5.29 15.79 9.90
N ASN A 123 5.73 15.02 10.90
CA ASN A 123 7.08 14.41 10.90
C ASN A 123 7.19 13.32 9.84
N ASN A 124 6.10 12.59 9.58
CA ASN A 124 6.06 11.53 8.58
C ASN A 124 5.74 12.05 7.16
N LEU A 125 5.41 13.32 7.00
CA LEU A 125 5.02 13.89 5.71
C LEU A 125 6.04 13.64 4.57
N PRO A 126 7.37 13.72 4.79
CA PRO A 126 8.33 13.40 3.74
C PRO A 126 8.20 11.94 3.25
N VAL A 127 8.18 10.98 4.16
CA VAL A 127 8.06 9.56 3.80
C VAL A 127 6.70 9.22 3.22
N ILE A 128 5.62 9.86 3.69
CA ILE A 128 4.27 9.70 3.12
C ILE A 128 4.26 10.14 1.66
N LYS A 129 4.93 11.25 1.30
CA LYS A 129 5.05 11.69 -0.09
C LYS A 129 5.78 10.67 -0.96
N ASP A 130 6.86 10.08 -0.47
CA ASP A 130 7.62 9.07 -1.19
C ASP A 130 6.80 7.77 -1.35
N TYR A 131 6.12 7.34 -0.28
CA TYR A 131 5.19 6.22 -0.29
C TYR A 131 4.07 6.41 -1.34
N LEU A 132 3.40 7.56 -1.34
CA LEU A 132 2.33 7.85 -2.30
C LEU A 132 2.84 7.87 -3.75
N LYS A 133 4.00 8.48 -4.00
CA LYS A 133 4.63 8.50 -5.34
C LYS A 133 5.00 7.09 -5.80
N PHE A 134 5.59 6.29 -4.90
CA PHE A 134 5.90 4.90 -5.21
C PHE A 134 4.63 4.11 -5.55
N HIS A 135 3.59 4.17 -4.71
CA HIS A 135 2.35 3.43 -4.99
C HIS A 135 1.64 3.89 -6.26
N MET A 136 1.70 5.18 -6.58
CA MET A 136 1.15 5.71 -7.84
C MET A 136 1.90 5.12 -9.05
N ILE A 137 3.23 5.19 -9.07
CA ILE A 137 4.00 4.63 -10.20
C ILE A 137 3.90 3.11 -10.25
N ASN A 138 3.89 2.43 -9.11
CA ASN A 138 3.72 0.98 -9.03
C ASN A 138 2.36 0.54 -9.60
N GLY A 139 1.28 1.26 -9.25
CA GLY A 139 -0.05 1.01 -9.80
C GLY A 139 -0.10 1.17 -11.33
N GLY A 140 0.52 2.23 -11.85
CA GLY A 140 0.55 2.54 -13.28
C GLY A 140 1.65 1.84 -14.09
N ALA A 141 2.61 1.16 -13.47
CA ALA A 141 3.85 0.70 -14.11
C ALA A 141 3.63 -0.13 -15.39
N SER A 142 2.61 -0.98 -15.42
CA SER A 142 2.29 -1.83 -16.57
C SER A 142 1.77 -1.07 -17.79
N TYR A 143 1.39 0.21 -17.62
CA TYR A 143 0.77 1.06 -18.65
C TYR A 143 1.62 2.26 -19.02
N LEU A 144 2.70 2.55 -18.27
CA LEU A 144 3.50 3.77 -18.47
C LEU A 144 4.63 3.55 -19.48
N SER A 145 5.57 2.67 -19.19
CA SER A 145 6.68 2.37 -20.11
C SER A 145 7.09 0.90 -20.01
N GLN A 146 7.71 0.38 -21.07
CA GLN A 146 8.23 -0.99 -21.09
C GLN A 146 9.18 -1.22 -19.90
N LYS A 147 10.09 -0.27 -19.65
CA LYS A 147 11.07 -0.36 -18.56
C LYS A 147 10.41 -0.50 -17.18
N LEU A 148 9.38 0.28 -16.90
CA LEU A 148 8.62 0.21 -15.64
C LEU A 148 7.86 -1.12 -15.54
N GLY A 149 7.23 -1.54 -16.63
CA GLY A 149 6.54 -2.84 -16.70
C GLY A 149 7.48 -4.01 -16.46
N ASP A 150 8.65 -4.00 -17.09
CA ASP A 150 9.66 -5.04 -16.93
C ASP A 150 10.24 -5.07 -15.51
N THR A 151 10.50 -3.90 -14.92
CA THR A 151 10.94 -3.77 -13.52
C THR A 151 9.89 -4.34 -12.57
N LYS A 152 8.61 -4.02 -12.77
CA LYS A 152 7.50 -4.57 -11.98
C LYS A 152 7.39 -6.08 -12.15
N PHE A 153 7.49 -6.58 -13.37
CA PHE A 153 7.44 -8.01 -13.65
C PHE A 153 8.62 -8.77 -13.03
N ALA A 154 9.83 -8.19 -13.07
CA ALA A 154 11.01 -8.83 -12.46
C ALA A 154 10.82 -9.07 -10.96
N PHE A 155 10.15 -8.19 -10.25
CA PHE A 155 9.86 -8.37 -8.83
C PHE A 155 8.60 -9.23 -8.60
N TYR A 156 7.41 -8.76 -9.01
CA TYR A 156 6.15 -9.45 -8.70
C TYR A 156 5.97 -10.74 -9.51
N GLY A 157 6.33 -10.72 -10.78
CA GLY A 157 6.19 -11.90 -11.66
C GLY A 157 7.24 -12.95 -11.38
N LYS A 158 8.52 -12.59 -11.57
CA LYS A 158 9.61 -13.58 -11.47
C LYS A 158 9.95 -13.93 -10.04
N PHE A 159 10.29 -12.92 -9.22
CA PHE A 159 10.79 -13.17 -7.88
C PHE A 159 9.70 -13.69 -6.93
N LEU A 160 8.55 -12.99 -6.81
CA LEU A 160 7.50 -13.39 -5.87
C LEU A 160 6.67 -14.57 -6.34
N ASN A 161 6.29 -14.61 -7.63
CA ASN A 161 5.36 -15.59 -8.16
C ASN A 161 6.02 -16.70 -8.99
N GLY A 162 7.34 -16.67 -9.20
CA GLY A 162 8.08 -17.71 -9.92
C GLY A 162 7.76 -17.80 -11.41
N GLN A 163 7.16 -16.77 -12.01
CA GLN A 163 6.83 -16.72 -13.43
C GLN A 163 8.12 -16.64 -14.26
N GLN A 164 8.24 -17.45 -15.29
CA GLN A 164 9.43 -17.45 -16.15
C GLN A 164 9.42 -16.32 -17.17
N GLU A 165 8.25 -16.06 -17.76
CA GLU A 165 8.08 -15.08 -18.85
C GLU A 165 6.86 -14.22 -18.64
N GLN A 166 6.96 -12.96 -19.07
CA GLN A 166 5.83 -12.04 -19.11
C GLN A 166 4.94 -12.37 -20.30
N ARG A 167 3.63 -12.29 -20.12
CA ARG A 167 2.70 -12.45 -21.24
C ARG A 167 2.96 -11.41 -22.34
N ALA A 168 2.74 -11.79 -23.60
CA ALA A 168 2.86 -10.89 -24.73
C ALA A 168 2.02 -9.61 -24.56
N LEU A 169 2.50 -8.50 -25.11
CA LEU A 169 1.89 -7.17 -24.89
C LEU A 169 0.43 -7.10 -25.33
N ASP A 170 0.11 -7.72 -26.47
CA ASP A 170 -1.26 -7.81 -27.00
C ASP A 170 -2.21 -8.51 -26.03
N LYS A 171 -1.79 -9.62 -25.45
CA LYS A 171 -2.56 -10.37 -24.45
C LYS A 171 -2.78 -9.55 -23.16
N ARG A 172 -1.73 -8.84 -22.70
CA ARG A 172 -1.85 -7.96 -21.53
C ARG A 172 -2.78 -6.78 -21.79
N ALA A 173 -2.72 -6.20 -22.99
CA ALA A 173 -3.63 -5.11 -23.37
C ALA A 173 -5.08 -5.58 -23.42
N PHE A 174 -5.31 -6.80 -23.92
CA PHE A 174 -6.65 -7.39 -23.97
C PHE A 174 -7.23 -7.64 -22.57
N GLU A 175 -6.41 -8.17 -21.64
CA GLU A 175 -6.82 -8.39 -20.24
C GLU A 175 -7.23 -7.10 -19.51
N VAL A 176 -6.61 -5.97 -19.85
CA VAL A 176 -7.00 -4.66 -19.29
C VAL A 176 -8.38 -4.23 -19.77
N ILE A 177 -8.68 -4.47 -21.04
CA ILE A 177 -9.98 -4.09 -21.63
C ILE A 177 -11.09 -5.03 -21.13
N ASP A 178 -10.80 -6.32 -21.01
CA ASP A 178 -11.75 -7.35 -20.57
C ASP A 178 -12.07 -7.27 -19.06
N GLY A 179 -11.14 -6.72 -18.27
CA GLY A 179 -11.29 -6.52 -16.82
C GLY A 179 -11.95 -5.20 -16.41
N THR A 180 -12.34 -4.37 -17.38
CA THR A 180 -13.08 -3.12 -17.18
C THR A 180 -14.53 -3.27 -17.56
#